data_499c984ba8835a0f6bda5f61ec36598f
#
_entry.id   499c984ba8835a0f6bda5f61ec36598f
#
_cell.length_a   1.000
_cell.length_b   1.000
_cell.length_c   1.000
_cell.angle_alpha   90.00
_cell.angle_beta   90.00
_cell.angle_gamma   90.00
#
_symmetry.space_group_name_H-M   'P 1'
#
loop_
_entity.id
_entity.type
_entity.pdbx_description
1 polymer ?
#
loop_
_entity_poly.entity_id
_entity_poly.type
_entity_poly.pdbx_seq_one_letter_code
_entity_poly.pdbx_strand_id
1 'polypeptide(L)'
;MAKESKNKTEPAVSKVMRAPRSLTVEITARCNLRCRYCYFFNNPALVYQDLPTQEWLTFFDELGSLGVMKVTLAGGEPFMREDLTVLLEGLVRNRMRFSFLSNGALIDDTIAAFIAGTGRCEYVQVSVDGSRAEIHDSCRGQGSFAGAIRGIRTLQRHGIYVAVRVTIHRHNVHDLENIAHFLLDELGLPDFGTNAAGYMGTCRVNADDLLLNIEERQEAMATLLRLTAKYEGRISATAGPLSDGQMWRRMEEARIQNAPAFHNGGRLTACGCPSNKISVRADGVIVPCNMLAHIELGRINHDSLADIWQNSPALNGLRHRYTIPLSGFEFCAACPYIPYCTGNCPGLAYTLTGKVDHPSPDACLRSFLAGGGASL
;
A
#
# COMPACT_ATOMS: atom_id res chain seq x y z
N MET A 1 -53.14 -5.30 -18.71
CA MET A 1 -52.44 -5.72 -17.46
C MET A 1 -51.05 -6.20 -17.85
N ALA A 2 -50.07 -5.34 -17.78
CA ALA A 2 -48.67 -5.63 -18.06
C ALA A 2 -47.97 -6.08 -16.77
N LYS A 3 -47.38 -7.25 -16.78
CA LYS A 3 -46.58 -7.77 -15.64
C LYS A 3 -45.24 -7.05 -15.65
N GLU A 4 -45.02 -6.16 -14.70
CA GLU A 4 -43.67 -5.67 -14.34
C GLU A 4 -42.83 -6.83 -13.82
N SER A 5 -41.80 -7.21 -14.56
CA SER A 5 -40.78 -8.14 -14.11
C SER A 5 -39.79 -7.40 -13.20
N LYS A 6 -39.96 -7.52 -11.90
CA LYS A 6 -38.99 -7.14 -10.90
C LYS A 6 -37.84 -8.16 -10.94
N ASN A 7 -36.88 -7.98 -11.80
CA ASN A 7 -35.57 -8.66 -11.68
C ASN A 7 -34.56 -7.68 -11.03
N LYS A 8 -34.70 -7.46 -9.72
CA LYS A 8 -33.61 -6.94 -8.89
C LYS A 8 -32.70 -8.14 -8.57
N THR A 9 -31.71 -8.38 -9.40
CA THR A 9 -30.59 -9.22 -9.02
C THR A 9 -29.87 -8.52 -7.87
N GLU A 10 -30.06 -9.01 -6.65
CA GLU A 10 -29.20 -8.67 -5.53
C GLU A 10 -27.76 -8.96 -5.95
N PRO A 11 -26.80 -8.04 -5.72
CA PRO A 11 -25.42 -8.30 -6.05
C PRO A 11 -24.96 -9.50 -5.22
N ALA A 12 -24.57 -10.56 -5.91
CA ALA A 12 -24.06 -11.76 -5.26
C ALA A 12 -22.87 -11.37 -4.35
N VAL A 13 -23.01 -11.60 -3.06
CA VAL A 13 -21.90 -11.48 -2.10
C VAL A 13 -20.79 -12.36 -2.63
N SER A 14 -19.65 -11.78 -3.01
CA SER A 14 -18.53 -12.56 -3.53
C SER A 14 -18.16 -13.61 -2.47
N LYS A 15 -18.11 -14.87 -2.85
CA LYS A 15 -17.69 -15.94 -1.93
C LYS A 15 -16.33 -15.59 -1.36
N VAL A 16 -16.28 -15.31 -0.07
CA VAL A 16 -15.03 -15.04 0.64
C VAL A 16 -14.24 -16.35 0.69
N MET A 17 -12.95 -16.29 0.38
CA MET A 17 -12.06 -17.44 0.54
C MET A 17 -12.06 -17.93 1.99
N ARG A 18 -11.73 -19.22 2.22
CA ARG A 18 -11.70 -19.81 3.56
C ARG A 18 -10.79 -19.06 4.54
N ALA A 19 -9.68 -18.54 4.04
CA ALA A 19 -8.70 -17.75 4.79
C ALA A 19 -8.12 -16.65 3.89
N PRO A 20 -7.45 -15.62 4.44
CA PRO A 20 -6.72 -14.64 3.63
C PRO A 20 -5.60 -15.34 2.85
N ARG A 21 -5.38 -14.93 1.60
CA ARG A 21 -4.32 -15.46 0.74
C ARG A 21 -2.94 -14.98 1.17
N SER A 22 -2.88 -13.79 1.69
CA SER A 22 -1.64 -13.15 2.14
C SER A 22 -1.85 -12.26 3.35
N LEU A 23 -0.80 -12.06 4.12
CA LEU A 23 -0.79 -11.12 5.24
C LEU A 23 0.34 -10.09 5.07
N THR A 24 0.13 -8.90 5.65
CA THR A 24 1.23 -8.01 6.02
C THR A 24 1.36 -8.06 7.53
N VAL A 25 2.53 -8.42 8.03
CA VAL A 25 2.80 -8.47 9.47
C VAL A 25 3.88 -7.46 9.85
N GLU A 26 3.55 -6.62 10.81
CA GLU A 26 4.49 -5.66 11.38
C GLU A 26 5.22 -6.36 12.52
N ILE A 27 6.36 -7.00 12.21
CA ILE A 27 7.05 -7.84 13.19
C ILE A 27 7.77 -7.04 14.29
N THR A 28 7.91 -5.73 14.12
CA THR A 28 8.50 -4.83 15.10
C THR A 28 7.96 -3.41 14.96
N ALA A 29 7.84 -2.71 16.07
CA ALA A 29 7.55 -1.27 16.10
C ALA A 29 8.84 -0.42 16.05
N ARG A 30 10.01 -1.03 16.22
CA ARG A 30 11.30 -0.32 16.21
C ARG A 30 11.71 0.02 14.77
N CYS A 31 12.29 1.20 14.61
CA CYS A 31 12.87 1.63 13.34
C CYS A 31 14.11 2.49 13.62
N ASN A 32 15.15 2.32 12.83
CA ASN A 32 16.36 3.14 12.87
C ASN A 32 16.19 4.50 12.16
N LEU A 33 15.07 4.75 11.50
CA LEU A 33 14.73 6.03 10.85
C LEU A 33 13.47 6.67 11.45
N ARG A 34 13.28 7.98 11.19
CA ARG A 34 12.08 8.75 11.55
C ARG A 34 11.65 9.58 10.35
N CYS A 35 11.20 8.89 9.30
CA CYS A 35 10.77 9.54 8.06
C CYS A 35 9.62 10.51 8.32
N ARG A 36 9.67 11.69 7.69
CA ARG A 36 8.71 12.79 7.91
C ARG A 36 7.29 12.48 7.42
N TYR A 37 7.10 11.47 6.58
CA TYR A 37 5.81 11.02 6.05
C TYR A 37 5.47 9.56 6.43
N CYS A 38 6.09 9.00 7.46
CA CYS A 38 5.91 7.61 7.82
C CYS A 38 4.47 7.32 8.25
N TYR A 39 3.80 6.41 7.55
CA TYR A 39 2.43 6.01 7.89
C TYR A 39 2.35 5.22 9.20
N PHE A 40 3.42 4.51 9.55
CA PHE A 40 3.49 3.62 10.70
C PHE A 40 3.43 4.40 12.03
N PHE A 41 4.14 5.50 12.15
CA PHE A 41 4.16 6.33 13.35
C PHE A 41 2.97 7.29 13.39
N ASN A 42 1.76 6.74 13.58
CA ASN A 42 0.52 7.52 13.62
C ASN A 42 0.37 8.35 14.89
N ASN A 43 0.90 7.84 16.02
CA ASN A 43 0.88 8.52 17.30
C ASN A 43 2.21 8.30 18.00
N PRO A 44 3.03 9.35 18.19
CA PRO A 44 4.32 9.23 18.89
C PRO A 44 4.21 8.73 20.33
N ALA A 45 3.03 8.89 20.97
CA ALA A 45 2.76 8.42 22.33
C ALA A 45 2.43 6.92 22.38
N LEU A 46 2.11 6.27 21.26
CA LEU A 46 1.83 4.84 21.22
C LEU A 46 3.11 4.07 20.88
N VAL A 47 3.74 3.52 21.88
CA VAL A 47 4.84 2.57 21.72
C VAL A 47 4.23 1.17 21.77
N TYR A 48 4.10 0.53 20.61
CA TYR A 48 3.74 -0.88 20.58
C TYR A 48 4.91 -1.71 21.09
N GLN A 49 4.65 -2.61 22.01
CA GLN A 49 5.63 -3.58 22.46
C GLN A 49 5.70 -4.71 21.43
N ASP A 50 6.91 -4.98 20.95
CA ASP A 50 7.15 -6.10 20.02
C ASP A 50 6.76 -7.43 20.68
N LEU A 51 6.07 -8.28 19.97
CA LEU A 51 5.80 -9.63 20.45
C LEU A 51 7.07 -10.48 20.49
N PRO A 52 7.17 -11.40 21.48
CA PRO A 52 8.23 -12.40 21.54
C PRO A 52 8.25 -13.29 20.30
N THR A 53 9.39 -13.85 19.94
CA THR A 53 9.60 -14.77 18.83
C THR A 53 8.58 -15.91 18.81
N GLN A 54 8.34 -16.53 19.98
CA GLN A 54 7.46 -17.70 20.08
C GLN A 54 6.01 -17.39 19.71
N GLU A 55 5.52 -16.18 20.01
CA GLU A 55 4.17 -15.74 19.63
C GLU A 55 4.01 -15.70 18.10
N TRP A 56 5.03 -15.17 17.41
CA TRP A 56 5.03 -15.16 15.94
C TRP A 56 5.12 -16.56 15.36
N LEU A 57 5.96 -17.44 15.91
CA LEU A 57 6.10 -18.81 15.43
C LEU A 57 4.80 -19.60 15.57
N THR A 58 4.10 -19.47 16.72
CA THR A 58 2.78 -20.07 16.95
C THR A 58 1.77 -19.56 15.93
N PHE A 59 1.75 -18.26 15.67
CA PHE A 59 0.87 -17.70 14.66
C PHE A 59 1.22 -18.16 13.23
N PHE A 60 2.50 -18.32 12.90
CA PHE A 60 2.90 -18.84 11.60
C PHE A 60 2.47 -20.30 11.40
N ASP A 61 2.42 -21.09 12.46
CA ASP A 61 1.87 -22.45 12.41
C ASP A 61 0.36 -22.43 12.14
N GLU A 62 -0.39 -21.49 12.73
CA GLU A 62 -1.81 -21.25 12.38
C GLU A 62 -1.95 -20.86 10.90
N LEU A 63 -1.15 -19.90 10.40
CA LEU A 63 -1.19 -19.48 9.00
C LEU A 63 -0.93 -20.65 8.04
N GLY A 64 0.06 -21.50 8.36
CA GLY A 64 0.37 -22.70 7.59
C GLY A 64 -0.81 -23.67 7.52
N SER A 65 -1.50 -23.92 8.67
CA SER A 65 -2.66 -24.79 8.74
C SER A 65 -3.86 -24.27 7.93
N LEU A 66 -3.98 -22.96 7.81
CA LEU A 66 -5.02 -22.29 7.02
C LEU A 66 -4.69 -22.20 5.52
N GLY A 67 -3.48 -22.60 5.12
CA GLY A 67 -3.02 -22.54 3.74
C GLY A 67 -2.71 -21.13 3.26
N VAL A 68 -2.31 -20.23 4.14
CA VAL A 68 -1.79 -18.91 3.78
C VAL A 68 -0.51 -19.08 2.96
N MET A 69 -0.42 -18.40 1.83
CA MET A 69 0.68 -18.61 0.88
C MET A 69 1.83 -17.62 1.05
N LYS A 70 1.53 -16.40 1.50
CA LYS A 70 2.48 -15.27 1.46
C LYS A 70 2.38 -14.41 2.71
N VAL A 71 3.54 -14.01 3.22
CA VAL A 71 3.66 -13.04 4.31
C VAL A 71 4.60 -11.91 3.89
N THR A 72 4.12 -10.67 3.98
CA THR A 72 4.97 -9.49 3.82
C THR A 72 5.39 -9.02 5.21
N LEU A 73 6.67 -9.07 5.47
CA LEU A 73 7.28 -8.59 6.71
C LEU A 73 7.49 -7.09 6.64
N ALA A 74 6.93 -6.38 7.59
CA ALA A 74 6.92 -4.93 7.69
C ALA A 74 7.04 -4.48 9.16
N GLY A 75 6.67 -3.25 9.44
CA GLY A 75 6.66 -2.65 10.77
C GLY A 75 7.37 -1.32 10.75
N GLY A 76 8.15 -1.03 11.78
CA GLY A 76 9.15 0.03 11.71
C GLY A 76 10.21 -0.33 10.68
N GLU A 77 11.24 -1.09 11.09
CA GLU A 77 12.22 -1.69 10.20
C GLU A 77 12.43 -3.17 10.56
N PRO A 78 12.01 -4.11 9.71
CA PRO A 78 12.09 -5.54 10.00
C PRO A 78 13.50 -6.04 10.33
N PHE A 79 14.52 -5.47 9.70
CA PHE A 79 15.93 -5.83 9.93
C PHE A 79 16.51 -5.33 11.27
N MET A 80 15.70 -4.66 12.10
CA MET A 80 16.06 -4.37 13.50
C MET A 80 15.78 -5.53 14.47
N ARG A 81 15.12 -6.61 14.01
CA ARG A 81 14.89 -7.79 14.85
C ARG A 81 16.13 -8.69 14.84
N GLU A 82 16.65 -8.97 16.02
CA GLU A 82 17.81 -9.87 16.19
C GLU A 82 17.45 -11.34 15.88
N ASP A 83 16.20 -11.72 16.12
CA ASP A 83 15.64 -13.05 15.87
C ASP A 83 15.02 -13.22 14.48
N LEU A 84 15.29 -12.30 13.54
CA LEU A 84 14.70 -12.30 12.20
C LEU A 84 14.87 -13.64 11.47
N THR A 85 16.07 -14.24 11.54
CA THR A 85 16.34 -15.54 10.90
C THR A 85 15.46 -16.65 11.42
N VAL A 86 15.20 -16.69 12.73
CA VAL A 86 14.31 -17.67 13.37
C VAL A 86 12.86 -17.50 12.88
N LEU A 87 12.41 -16.24 12.73
CA LEU A 87 11.09 -15.96 12.17
C LEU A 87 10.97 -16.42 10.70
N LEU A 88 12.02 -16.20 9.90
CA LEU A 88 12.06 -16.67 8.50
C LEU A 88 12.03 -18.18 8.41
N GLU A 89 12.78 -18.89 9.26
CA GLU A 89 12.72 -20.35 9.35
C GLU A 89 11.30 -20.83 9.69
N GLY A 90 10.58 -20.16 10.59
CA GLY A 90 9.18 -20.43 10.90
C GLY A 90 8.27 -20.31 9.68
N LEU A 91 8.43 -19.27 8.86
CA LEU A 91 7.67 -19.12 7.61
C LEU A 91 8.02 -20.22 6.59
N VAL A 92 9.31 -20.54 6.43
CA VAL A 92 9.80 -21.58 5.51
C VAL A 92 9.27 -22.95 5.92
N ARG A 93 9.32 -23.30 7.22
CA ARG A 93 8.78 -24.55 7.77
C ARG A 93 7.29 -24.72 7.43
N ASN A 94 6.55 -23.63 7.46
CA ASN A 94 5.14 -23.59 7.10
C ASN A 94 4.88 -23.41 5.59
N ARG A 95 5.91 -23.58 4.75
CA ARG A 95 5.85 -23.53 3.27
C ARG A 95 5.38 -22.19 2.70
N MET A 96 5.39 -21.13 3.47
CA MET A 96 5.03 -19.79 3.02
C MET A 96 6.18 -19.15 2.26
N ARG A 97 5.83 -18.30 1.30
CA ARG A 97 6.76 -17.32 0.70
C ARG A 97 6.71 -16.04 1.51
N PHE A 98 7.78 -15.28 1.45
CA PHE A 98 7.83 -14.00 2.15
C PHE A 98 8.43 -12.89 1.29
N SER A 99 8.15 -11.65 1.68
CA SER A 99 8.73 -10.44 1.13
C SER A 99 8.93 -9.43 2.25
N PHE A 100 9.74 -8.41 2.00
CA PHE A 100 10.01 -7.35 2.98
C PHE A 100 9.61 -5.98 2.45
N LEU A 101 9.21 -5.11 3.39
CA LEU A 101 9.20 -3.66 3.21
C LEU A 101 10.27 -3.07 4.14
N SER A 102 11.30 -2.46 3.57
CA SER A 102 12.49 -2.04 4.30
C SER A 102 13.02 -0.68 3.83
N ASN A 103 13.74 0.00 4.69
CA ASN A 103 14.56 1.14 4.31
C ASN A 103 15.94 0.73 3.74
N GLY A 104 16.31 -0.54 3.82
CA GLY A 104 17.51 -1.13 3.24
C GLY A 104 18.82 -0.89 4.02
N ALA A 105 18.84 0.02 4.99
CA ALA A 105 20.08 0.47 5.61
C ALA A 105 20.80 -0.58 6.47
N LEU A 106 20.06 -1.58 6.96
CA LEU A 106 20.57 -2.63 7.85
C LEU A 106 20.81 -3.98 7.13
N ILE A 107 20.66 -4.02 5.82
CA ILE A 107 20.86 -5.24 5.04
C ILE A 107 22.35 -5.41 4.76
N ASP A 108 22.94 -6.45 5.32
CA ASP A 108 24.33 -6.88 5.11
C ASP A 108 24.42 -8.20 4.33
N ASP A 109 25.64 -8.63 4.01
CA ASP A 109 25.87 -9.86 3.25
C ASP A 109 25.43 -11.11 4.03
N THR A 110 25.50 -11.11 5.36
CA THR A 110 25.11 -12.24 6.20
C THR A 110 23.62 -12.52 6.10
N ILE A 111 22.80 -11.49 6.33
CA ILE A 111 21.34 -11.65 6.25
C ILE A 111 20.88 -11.87 4.80
N ALA A 112 21.52 -11.24 3.82
CA ALA A 112 21.19 -11.44 2.41
C ALA A 112 21.49 -12.88 1.96
N ALA A 113 22.62 -13.45 2.36
CA ALA A 113 22.97 -14.85 2.10
C ALA A 113 21.94 -15.81 2.72
N PHE A 114 21.55 -15.55 3.99
CA PHE A 114 20.52 -16.35 4.66
C PHE A 114 19.19 -16.30 3.90
N ILE A 115 18.70 -15.10 3.55
CA ILE A 115 17.45 -14.91 2.82
C ILE A 115 17.49 -15.65 1.48
N ALA A 116 18.57 -15.49 0.71
CA ALA A 116 18.76 -16.19 -0.57
C ALA A 116 18.73 -17.71 -0.39
N GLY A 117 19.41 -18.23 0.65
CA GLY A 117 19.48 -19.65 0.99
C GLY A 117 18.13 -20.27 1.29
N THR A 118 17.12 -19.51 1.74
CA THR A 118 15.77 -20.02 2.00
C THR A 118 15.04 -20.46 0.72
N GLY A 119 15.34 -19.88 -0.43
CA GLY A 119 14.60 -20.06 -1.69
C GLY A 119 13.13 -19.66 -1.62
N ARG A 120 12.72 -18.89 -0.59
CA ARG A 120 11.31 -18.52 -0.34
C ARG A 120 11.05 -17.00 -0.36
N CYS A 121 12.08 -16.17 -0.43
CA CYS A 121 11.93 -14.73 -0.60
C CYS A 121 11.44 -14.41 -2.00
N GLU A 122 10.33 -13.70 -2.12
CA GLU A 122 9.82 -13.24 -3.42
C GLU A 122 10.51 -11.95 -3.86
N TYR A 123 10.67 -11.01 -2.94
CA TYR A 123 11.37 -9.73 -3.14
C TYR A 123 11.67 -9.05 -1.81
N VAL A 124 12.62 -8.15 -1.85
CA VAL A 124 12.81 -7.13 -0.81
C VAL A 124 12.49 -5.79 -1.43
N GLN A 125 11.43 -5.14 -0.96
CA GLN A 125 11.13 -3.77 -1.36
C GLN A 125 11.96 -2.81 -0.52
N VAL A 126 12.83 -2.06 -1.20
CA VAL A 126 13.64 -1.00 -0.59
C VAL A 126 13.05 0.36 -0.95
N SER A 127 13.01 1.25 0.02
CA SER A 127 12.50 2.61 -0.18
C SER A 127 13.60 3.54 -0.67
N VAL A 128 13.41 4.19 -1.83
CA VAL A 128 14.34 5.20 -2.36
C VAL A 128 13.53 6.36 -2.95
N ASP A 129 13.68 7.56 -2.41
CA ASP A 129 12.84 8.72 -2.79
C ASP A 129 13.63 9.85 -3.48
N GLY A 130 14.85 9.64 -3.86
CA GLY A 130 15.66 10.63 -4.58
C GLY A 130 16.73 9.98 -5.43
N SER A 131 17.18 10.69 -6.44
CA SER A 131 18.33 10.30 -7.27
C SER A 131 19.69 10.51 -6.56
N ARG A 132 19.67 11.28 -5.49
CA ARG A 132 20.86 11.64 -4.70
C ARG A 132 20.51 11.84 -3.23
N ALA A 133 21.55 11.88 -2.37
CA ALA A 133 21.41 11.92 -0.92
C ALA A 133 20.60 13.13 -0.43
N GLU A 134 20.85 14.32 -0.98
CA GLU A 134 20.20 15.56 -0.53
C GLU A 134 18.68 15.50 -0.63
N ILE A 135 18.17 14.83 -1.68
CA ILE A 135 16.73 14.70 -1.89
C ILE A 135 16.16 13.59 -1.01
N HIS A 136 16.75 12.41 -1.04
CA HIS A 136 16.28 11.27 -0.25
C HIS A 136 16.33 11.53 1.26
N ASP A 137 17.47 12.01 1.73
CA ASP A 137 17.76 12.19 3.15
C ASP A 137 16.90 13.32 3.76
N SER A 138 16.45 14.30 2.96
CA SER A 138 15.60 15.42 3.40
C SER A 138 14.33 14.97 4.14
N CYS A 139 13.79 13.81 3.76
CA CYS A 139 12.57 13.25 4.35
C CYS A 139 12.80 11.99 5.17
N ARG A 140 13.87 11.24 4.88
CA ARG A 140 14.12 9.96 5.55
C ARG A 140 15.17 10.02 6.65
N GLY A 141 16.07 11.00 6.60
CA GLY A 141 17.15 11.20 7.56
C GLY A 141 18.52 11.03 6.93
N GLN A 142 19.48 11.76 7.46
CA GLN A 142 20.84 11.84 6.93
C GLN A 142 21.50 10.45 6.86
N GLY A 143 22.14 10.14 5.72
CA GLY A 143 22.85 8.88 5.46
C GLY A 143 21.93 7.72 5.05
N SER A 144 20.61 7.90 5.04
CA SER A 144 19.66 6.86 4.67
C SER A 144 19.77 6.47 3.19
N PHE A 145 20.07 7.42 2.29
CA PHE A 145 20.33 7.15 0.88
C PHE A 145 21.50 6.17 0.68
N ALA A 146 22.65 6.49 1.27
CA ALA A 146 23.82 5.62 1.17
C ALA A 146 23.53 4.22 1.75
N GLY A 147 22.77 4.15 2.85
CA GLY A 147 22.33 2.88 3.45
C GLY A 147 21.44 2.08 2.51
N ALA A 148 20.42 2.69 1.93
CA ALA A 148 19.51 2.06 0.99
C ALA A 148 20.24 1.51 -0.25
N ILE A 149 21.14 2.31 -0.83
CA ILE A 149 21.91 1.88 -2.02
C ILE A 149 22.85 0.73 -1.71
N ARG A 150 23.52 0.73 -0.55
CA ARG A 150 24.32 -0.43 -0.11
C ARG A 150 23.44 -1.67 0.02
N GLY A 151 22.30 -1.57 0.68
CA GLY A 151 21.36 -2.68 0.83
C GLY A 151 20.86 -3.24 -0.51
N ILE A 152 20.49 -2.37 -1.46
CA ILE A 152 20.10 -2.77 -2.82
C ILE A 152 21.23 -3.57 -3.50
N ARG A 153 22.45 -3.05 -3.49
CA ARG A 153 23.60 -3.71 -4.12
C ARG A 153 23.92 -5.05 -3.46
N THR A 154 23.78 -5.12 -2.12
CA THR A 154 23.96 -6.38 -1.38
C THR A 154 22.92 -7.41 -1.81
N LEU A 155 21.63 -7.06 -1.87
CA LEU A 155 20.57 -7.94 -2.32
C LEU A 155 20.80 -8.43 -3.77
N GLN A 156 21.21 -7.53 -4.67
CA GLN A 156 21.52 -7.87 -6.06
C GLN A 156 22.68 -8.88 -6.17
N ARG A 157 23.77 -8.72 -5.38
CA ARG A 157 24.89 -9.67 -5.34
C ARG A 157 24.46 -11.07 -4.91
N HIS A 158 23.45 -11.17 -4.06
CA HIS A 158 22.90 -12.45 -3.59
C HIS A 158 21.73 -12.98 -4.45
N GLY A 159 21.46 -12.35 -5.61
CA GLY A 159 20.41 -12.79 -6.55
C GLY A 159 18.99 -12.60 -6.02
N ILE A 160 18.78 -11.74 -5.02
CA ILE A 160 17.47 -11.44 -4.47
C ILE A 160 16.81 -10.36 -5.32
N TYR A 161 15.56 -10.59 -5.72
CA TYR A 161 14.79 -9.58 -6.46
C TYR A 161 14.55 -8.35 -5.59
N VAL A 162 15.01 -7.19 -6.07
CA VAL A 162 14.84 -5.91 -5.40
C VAL A 162 13.71 -5.14 -6.08
N ALA A 163 12.64 -4.90 -5.34
CA ALA A 163 11.62 -3.94 -5.71
C ALA A 163 11.93 -2.59 -5.06
N VAL A 164 11.92 -1.50 -5.81
CA VAL A 164 12.05 -0.17 -5.21
C VAL A 164 10.70 0.52 -5.13
N ARG A 165 10.47 1.20 -4.00
CA ARG A 165 9.32 2.08 -3.82
C ARG A 165 9.77 3.52 -3.67
N VAL A 166 9.24 4.39 -4.55
CA VAL A 166 9.41 5.84 -4.48
C VAL A 166 8.14 6.45 -3.90
N THR A 167 8.25 7.11 -2.76
CA THR A 167 7.15 7.91 -2.19
C THR A 167 7.30 9.34 -2.68
N ILE A 168 6.35 9.79 -3.50
CA ILE A 168 6.38 11.13 -4.11
C ILE A 168 5.87 12.15 -3.10
N HIS A 169 6.60 13.24 -2.97
CA HIS A 169 6.29 14.38 -2.10
C HIS A 169 6.89 15.66 -2.70
N ARG A 170 6.61 16.81 -2.11
CA ARG A 170 7.05 18.13 -2.62
C ARG A 170 8.54 18.24 -2.85
N HIS A 171 9.37 17.61 -2.01
CA HIS A 171 10.83 17.70 -2.12
C HIS A 171 11.45 16.83 -3.23
N ASN A 172 10.70 15.90 -3.84
CA ASN A 172 11.21 15.04 -4.90
C ASN A 172 10.41 15.07 -6.20
N VAL A 173 9.31 15.83 -6.26
CA VAL A 173 8.46 15.88 -7.46
C VAL A 173 9.23 16.34 -8.71
N HIS A 174 10.17 17.27 -8.55
CA HIS A 174 11.01 17.77 -9.65
C HIS A 174 12.24 16.88 -9.96
N ASP A 175 12.45 15.80 -9.20
CA ASP A 175 13.56 14.85 -9.39
C ASP A 175 13.12 13.55 -10.08
N LEU A 176 11.86 13.41 -10.45
CA LEU A 176 11.29 12.14 -10.95
C LEU A 176 11.99 11.59 -12.19
N GLU A 177 12.47 12.45 -13.10
CA GLU A 177 13.25 12.02 -14.26
C GLU A 177 14.60 11.45 -13.87
N ASN A 178 15.31 12.15 -12.96
CA ASN A 178 16.59 11.70 -12.44
C ASN A 178 16.46 10.43 -11.63
N ILE A 179 15.37 10.30 -10.83
CA ILE A 179 15.06 9.08 -10.07
C ILE A 179 14.87 7.90 -11.04
N ALA A 180 14.10 8.07 -12.11
CA ALA A 180 13.87 7.02 -13.08
C ALA A 180 15.19 6.59 -13.75
N HIS A 181 16.00 7.55 -14.20
CA HIS A 181 17.32 7.29 -14.77
C HIS A 181 18.23 6.56 -13.77
N PHE A 182 18.36 7.09 -12.56
CA PHE A 182 19.19 6.50 -11.51
C PHE A 182 18.80 5.05 -11.19
N LEU A 183 17.51 4.79 -10.98
CA LEU A 183 17.03 3.46 -10.59
C LEU A 183 17.11 2.44 -11.74
N LEU A 184 16.71 2.85 -12.95
CA LEU A 184 16.58 1.93 -14.08
C LEU A 184 17.85 1.79 -14.91
N ASP A 185 18.60 2.89 -15.11
CA ASP A 185 19.76 2.89 -15.99
C ASP A 185 21.08 2.75 -15.22
N GLU A 186 21.26 3.44 -14.07
CA GLU A 186 22.52 3.39 -13.31
C GLU A 186 22.57 2.22 -12.32
N LEU A 187 21.47 1.97 -11.55
CA LEU A 187 21.39 0.83 -10.64
C LEU A 187 20.97 -0.47 -11.32
N GLY A 188 20.48 -0.40 -12.57
CA GLY A 188 20.09 -1.55 -13.37
C GLY A 188 18.91 -2.33 -12.79
N LEU A 189 18.01 -1.65 -12.06
CA LEU A 189 16.82 -2.31 -11.55
C LEU A 189 15.84 -2.64 -12.68
N PRO A 190 15.15 -3.79 -12.65
CA PRO A 190 14.20 -4.17 -13.69
C PRO A 190 13.00 -3.23 -13.75
N ASP A 191 12.53 -2.78 -12.60
CA ASP A 191 11.37 -1.89 -12.45
C ASP A 191 11.39 -1.18 -11.09
N PHE A 192 10.50 -0.20 -10.91
CA PHE A 192 10.17 0.35 -9.61
C PHE A 192 8.69 0.78 -9.53
N GLY A 193 8.20 0.90 -8.30
CA GLY A 193 6.85 1.36 -8.04
C GLY A 193 6.80 2.72 -7.37
N THR A 194 5.75 3.48 -7.62
CA THR A 194 5.50 4.78 -6.99
C THR A 194 4.24 4.77 -6.12
N ASN A 195 4.19 5.63 -5.13
CA ASN A 195 3.02 6.09 -4.42
C ASN A 195 3.23 7.58 -4.07
N ALA A 196 2.37 8.18 -3.25
CA ALA A 196 2.58 9.53 -2.74
C ALA A 196 2.52 9.56 -1.21
N ALA A 197 3.17 10.56 -0.62
CA ALA A 197 2.91 10.93 0.76
C ALA A 197 1.42 11.29 0.91
N GLY A 198 0.78 10.76 1.94
CA GLY A 198 -0.63 10.98 2.22
C GLY A 198 -0.83 11.55 3.62
N TYR A 199 -1.96 12.18 3.87
CA TYR A 199 -2.30 12.79 5.16
C TYR A 199 -2.51 11.73 6.25
N MET A 200 -1.43 11.04 6.64
CA MET A 200 -1.43 9.97 7.65
C MET A 200 -0.09 9.91 8.39
N GLY A 201 -0.08 9.28 9.55
CA GLY A 201 1.13 9.11 10.33
C GLY A 201 1.82 10.45 10.61
N THR A 202 3.15 10.45 10.52
CA THR A 202 3.95 11.68 10.70
C THR A 202 3.75 12.71 9.57
N CYS A 203 3.19 12.31 8.41
CA CYS A 203 2.87 13.26 7.36
C CYS A 203 1.82 14.30 7.81
N ARG A 204 0.95 13.98 8.77
CA ARG A 204 -0.07 14.92 9.27
C ARG A 204 0.52 16.20 9.85
N VAL A 205 1.64 16.06 10.58
CA VAL A 205 2.32 17.23 11.19
C VAL A 205 3.30 17.91 10.23
N ASN A 206 3.56 17.33 9.08
CA ASN A 206 4.43 17.86 8.03
C ASN A 206 3.68 18.12 6.70
N ALA A 207 2.34 18.13 6.74
CA ALA A 207 1.52 18.12 5.53
C ALA A 207 1.78 19.32 4.61
N ASP A 208 1.88 20.52 5.17
CA ASP A 208 2.10 21.75 4.43
C ASP A 208 3.44 21.78 3.68
N ASP A 209 4.42 20.99 4.15
CA ASP A 209 5.75 20.92 3.55
C ASP A 209 5.92 19.69 2.62
N LEU A 210 5.09 18.68 2.76
CA LEU A 210 5.28 17.40 2.05
C LEU A 210 4.21 17.07 1.02
N LEU A 211 2.95 17.44 1.27
CA LEU A 211 1.88 17.10 0.35
C LEU A 211 1.98 17.94 -0.93
N LEU A 212 1.75 17.30 -2.06
CA LEU A 212 1.71 17.97 -3.35
C LEU A 212 0.50 18.89 -3.41
N ASN A 213 0.72 20.12 -3.87
CA ASN A 213 -0.37 20.97 -4.34
C ASN A 213 -0.90 20.48 -5.70
N ILE A 214 -1.88 21.16 -6.28
CA ILE A 214 -2.53 20.73 -7.52
C ILE A 214 -1.56 20.78 -8.71
N GLU A 215 -0.76 21.84 -8.81
CA GLU A 215 0.22 22.05 -9.87
C GLU A 215 1.32 20.98 -9.81
N GLU A 216 1.89 20.75 -8.63
CA GLU A 216 2.90 19.71 -8.40
C GLU A 216 2.35 18.32 -8.68
N ARG A 217 1.09 18.04 -8.29
CA ARG A 217 0.43 16.78 -8.59
C ARG A 217 0.22 16.57 -10.08
N GLN A 218 -0.19 17.62 -10.80
CA GLN A 218 -0.33 17.58 -12.26
C GLN A 218 1.01 17.34 -12.96
N GLU A 219 2.07 18.04 -12.53
CA GLU A 219 3.43 17.82 -13.02
C GLU A 219 3.89 16.38 -12.80
N ALA A 220 3.70 15.85 -11.59
CA ALA A 220 4.03 14.47 -11.26
C ALA A 220 3.28 13.47 -12.14
N MET A 221 1.97 13.67 -12.35
CA MET A 221 1.17 12.82 -13.23
C MET A 221 1.69 12.84 -14.68
N ALA A 222 1.89 14.03 -15.24
CA ALA A 222 2.37 14.19 -16.61
C ALA A 222 3.77 13.57 -16.79
N THR A 223 4.69 13.86 -15.88
CA THR A 223 6.05 13.31 -15.90
C THR A 223 6.05 11.79 -15.80
N LEU A 224 5.31 11.21 -14.85
CA LEU A 224 5.28 9.76 -14.65
C LEU A 224 4.61 9.02 -15.80
N LEU A 225 3.54 9.58 -16.41
CA LEU A 225 2.93 9.00 -17.59
C LEU A 225 3.92 8.96 -18.77
N ARG A 226 4.66 10.03 -18.99
CA ARG A 226 5.71 10.11 -20.03
C ARG A 226 6.85 9.13 -19.75
N LEU A 227 7.32 9.07 -18.49
CA LEU A 227 8.38 8.14 -18.10
C LEU A 227 7.92 6.68 -18.21
N THR A 228 6.68 6.36 -17.86
CA THR A 228 6.15 5.00 -18.02
C THR A 228 6.13 4.56 -19.48
N ALA A 229 5.81 5.47 -20.41
CA ALA A 229 5.91 5.20 -21.82
C ALA A 229 7.39 5.05 -22.30
N LYS A 230 8.27 5.97 -21.87
CA LYS A 230 9.71 5.94 -22.19
C LYS A 230 10.37 4.63 -21.73
N TYR A 231 10.03 4.15 -20.54
CA TYR A 231 10.62 2.94 -19.95
C TYR A 231 9.72 1.69 -20.11
N GLU A 232 8.84 1.68 -21.11
CA GLU A 232 8.08 0.50 -21.53
C GLU A 232 7.30 -0.20 -20.37
N GLY A 233 6.73 0.59 -19.48
CA GLY A 233 5.94 0.07 -18.36
C GLY A 233 6.75 -0.42 -17.14
N ARG A 234 8.08 -0.22 -17.11
CA ARG A 234 8.95 -0.53 -15.96
C ARG A 234 8.68 0.34 -14.73
N ILE A 235 7.81 1.36 -14.85
CA ILE A 235 7.37 2.21 -13.75
C ILE A 235 5.89 1.92 -13.47
N SER A 236 5.57 1.55 -12.25
CA SER A 236 4.22 1.15 -11.84
C SER A 236 3.71 1.96 -10.65
N ALA A 237 2.40 1.95 -10.42
CA ALA A 237 1.81 2.51 -9.21
C ALA A 237 0.51 1.80 -8.82
N THR A 238 0.24 1.75 -7.52
CA THR A 238 -1.04 1.30 -6.97
C THR A 238 -1.82 2.44 -6.32
N ALA A 239 -1.19 3.59 -6.15
CA ALA A 239 -1.76 4.82 -5.59
C ALA A 239 -0.89 6.01 -5.98
N GLY A 240 -1.38 7.23 -5.77
CA GLY A 240 -0.67 8.49 -6.05
C GLY A 240 -0.68 8.89 -7.52
N PRO A 241 0.16 9.88 -7.90
CA PRO A 241 0.02 10.60 -9.18
C PRO A 241 -0.03 9.71 -10.42
N LEU A 242 0.83 8.69 -10.54
CA LEU A 242 0.79 7.81 -11.72
C LEU A 242 -0.52 7.01 -11.80
N SER A 243 -0.96 6.42 -10.67
CA SER A 243 -2.20 5.66 -10.62
C SER A 243 -3.43 6.53 -10.89
N ASP A 244 -3.43 7.73 -10.32
CA ASP A 244 -4.51 8.70 -10.54
C ASP A 244 -4.53 9.18 -11.98
N GLY A 245 -3.39 9.56 -12.54
CA GLY A 245 -3.28 9.99 -13.93
C GLY A 245 -3.74 8.93 -14.92
N GLN A 246 -3.35 7.67 -14.73
CA GLN A 246 -3.81 6.56 -15.56
C GLN A 246 -5.32 6.33 -15.44
N MET A 247 -5.85 6.36 -14.22
CA MET A 247 -7.29 6.15 -13.98
C MET A 247 -8.11 7.32 -14.49
N TRP A 248 -7.71 8.55 -14.22
CA TRP A 248 -8.45 9.75 -14.61
C TRP A 248 -8.48 9.94 -16.13
N ARG A 249 -7.38 9.66 -16.82
CA ARG A 249 -7.36 9.63 -18.30
C ARG A 249 -8.41 8.64 -18.84
N ARG A 250 -8.42 7.41 -18.33
CA ARG A 250 -9.41 6.40 -18.72
C ARG A 250 -10.86 6.82 -18.41
N MET A 251 -11.09 7.49 -17.27
CA MET A 251 -12.40 8.00 -16.89
C MET A 251 -12.87 9.11 -17.84
N GLU A 252 -11.97 10.01 -18.24
CA GLU A 252 -12.27 11.10 -19.15
C GLU A 252 -12.53 10.57 -20.58
N GLU A 253 -11.69 9.68 -21.07
CA GLU A 253 -11.90 9.01 -22.36
C GLU A 253 -13.26 8.29 -22.41
N ALA A 254 -13.59 7.53 -21.35
CA ALA A 254 -14.86 6.82 -21.25
C ALA A 254 -16.06 7.79 -21.21
N ARG A 255 -15.93 8.92 -20.52
CA ARG A 255 -16.96 9.95 -20.46
C ARG A 255 -17.20 10.60 -21.82
N ILE A 256 -16.11 10.98 -22.52
CA ILE A 256 -16.20 11.61 -23.86
C ILE A 256 -16.84 10.64 -24.87
N GLN A 257 -16.49 9.36 -24.81
CA GLN A 257 -16.98 8.32 -25.72
C GLN A 257 -18.34 7.77 -25.33
N ASN A 258 -18.96 8.24 -24.23
CA ASN A 258 -20.17 7.65 -23.64
C ASN A 258 -20.05 6.13 -23.46
N ALA A 259 -18.87 5.66 -23.04
CA ALA A 259 -18.60 4.24 -22.85
C ALA A 259 -19.48 3.64 -21.73
N PRO A 260 -19.75 2.32 -21.75
CA PRO A 260 -20.40 1.64 -20.62
C PRO A 260 -19.67 1.88 -19.30
N ALA A 261 -20.42 1.86 -18.19
CA ALA A 261 -19.84 1.96 -16.85
C ALA A 261 -18.73 0.91 -16.63
N PHE A 262 -17.69 1.29 -15.91
CA PHE A 262 -16.64 0.33 -15.52
C PHE A 262 -17.23 -0.77 -14.61
N HIS A 263 -16.65 -1.95 -14.65
CA HIS A 263 -17.17 -3.14 -13.93
C HIS A 263 -17.54 -2.88 -12.46
N ASN A 264 -16.76 -2.07 -11.75
CA ASN A 264 -17.05 -1.67 -10.36
C ASN A 264 -17.39 -0.18 -10.25
N GLY A 265 -17.70 0.49 -11.35
CA GLY A 265 -18.04 1.91 -11.37
C GLY A 265 -19.38 2.21 -10.71
N GLY A 266 -19.51 3.40 -10.15
CA GLY A 266 -20.73 3.87 -9.51
C GLY A 266 -20.92 3.45 -8.06
N ARG A 267 -19.97 2.71 -7.47
CA ARG A 267 -20.07 2.20 -6.10
C ARG A 267 -18.74 2.36 -5.37
N LEU A 268 -18.80 2.36 -4.03
CA LEU A 268 -17.57 2.28 -3.23
C LEU A 268 -16.89 0.93 -3.43
N THR A 269 -15.58 0.94 -3.54
CA THR A 269 -14.80 -0.29 -3.54
C THR A 269 -13.82 -0.32 -2.37
N ALA A 270 -13.25 -1.47 -2.15
CA ALA A 270 -12.06 -1.66 -1.33
C ALA A 270 -10.98 -2.28 -2.21
N CYS A 271 -9.71 -2.07 -1.88
CA CYS A 271 -8.63 -2.84 -2.48
C CYS A 271 -8.70 -4.31 -2.03
N GLY A 272 -7.67 -5.10 -2.25
CA GLY A 272 -7.64 -6.49 -1.82
C GLY A 272 -7.77 -6.73 -0.30
N CYS A 273 -7.72 -5.66 0.55
CA CYS A 273 -7.66 -5.85 1.99
C CYS A 273 -8.84 -6.64 2.58
N PRO A 274 -10.11 -6.41 2.31
CA PRO A 274 -11.13 -7.26 2.90
C PRO A 274 -11.40 -8.57 2.14
N SER A 275 -10.78 -8.78 0.97
CA SER A 275 -11.12 -9.89 0.08
C SER A 275 -10.05 -10.98 0.00
N ASN A 276 -8.79 -10.64 0.13
CA ASN A 276 -7.69 -11.61 -0.01
C ASN A 276 -6.49 -11.34 0.92
N LYS A 277 -6.50 -10.23 1.65
CA LYS A 277 -5.38 -9.78 2.47
C LYS A 277 -5.86 -9.22 3.81
N ILE A 278 -5.07 -9.43 4.86
CA ILE A 278 -5.27 -8.86 6.20
C ILE A 278 -3.91 -8.43 6.76
N SER A 279 -3.88 -7.66 7.82
CA SER A 279 -2.63 -7.21 8.44
C SER A 279 -2.61 -7.50 9.94
N VAL A 280 -1.42 -7.61 10.50
CA VAL A 280 -1.18 -7.79 11.93
C VAL A 280 -0.18 -6.74 12.40
N ARG A 281 -0.50 -6.01 13.46
CA ARG A 281 0.36 -5.01 14.08
C ARG A 281 1.46 -5.67 14.91
N ALA A 282 2.49 -4.90 15.26
CA ALA A 282 3.64 -5.37 16.04
C ALA A 282 3.27 -5.92 17.44
N ASP A 283 2.16 -5.46 18.01
CA ASP A 283 1.58 -5.94 19.26
C ASP A 283 0.67 -7.17 19.08
N GLY A 284 0.54 -7.72 17.90
CA GLY A 284 -0.27 -8.90 17.60
C GLY A 284 -1.75 -8.65 17.32
N VAL A 285 -2.18 -7.40 17.28
CA VAL A 285 -3.57 -7.07 16.93
C VAL A 285 -3.79 -7.25 15.43
N ILE A 286 -4.83 -8.00 15.07
CA ILE A 286 -5.26 -8.23 13.70
C ILE A 286 -6.11 -7.05 13.24
N VAL A 287 -5.80 -6.50 12.06
CA VAL A 287 -6.47 -5.33 11.48
C VAL A 287 -6.76 -5.55 10.00
N PRO A 288 -7.75 -4.85 9.39
CA PRO A 288 -8.05 -5.02 7.96
C PRO A 288 -6.87 -4.68 7.05
N CYS A 289 -6.16 -3.61 7.34
CA CYS A 289 -4.89 -3.22 6.70
C CYS A 289 -4.15 -2.21 7.58
N ASN A 290 -2.87 -2.00 7.29
CA ASN A 290 -2.01 -1.08 8.05
C ASN A 290 -2.54 0.38 8.10
N MET A 291 -3.29 0.81 7.07
CA MET A 291 -3.92 2.15 7.04
C MET A 291 -5.19 2.25 7.89
N LEU A 292 -5.77 1.12 8.30
CA LEU A 292 -6.95 1.01 9.15
C LEU A 292 -6.58 0.34 10.47
N ALA A 293 -5.41 0.67 11.01
CA ALA A 293 -4.84 0.07 12.22
C ALA A 293 -5.68 0.29 13.50
N HIS A 294 -6.63 1.22 13.47
CA HIS A 294 -7.58 1.50 14.55
C HIS A 294 -8.79 0.55 14.55
N ILE A 295 -9.01 -0.23 13.48
CA ILE A 295 -10.09 -1.21 13.41
C ILE A 295 -9.52 -2.55 13.90
N GLU A 296 -9.66 -2.80 15.17
CA GLU A 296 -9.18 -4.04 15.79
C GLU A 296 -10.17 -5.17 15.53
N LEU A 297 -9.71 -6.25 14.91
CA LEU A 297 -10.53 -7.41 14.55
C LEU A 297 -10.40 -8.56 15.57
N GLY A 298 -9.28 -8.58 16.30
CA GLY A 298 -8.90 -9.59 17.25
C GLY A 298 -7.38 -9.63 17.44
N ARG A 299 -6.86 -10.66 18.09
CA ARG A 299 -5.45 -10.79 18.44
C ARG A 299 -4.94 -12.20 18.10
N ILE A 300 -3.72 -12.27 17.53
CA ILE A 300 -3.07 -13.57 17.23
C ILE A 300 -2.93 -14.41 18.50
N ASN A 301 -3.00 -15.73 18.36
CA ASN A 301 -2.91 -16.72 19.42
C ASN A 301 -4.02 -16.64 20.50
N HIS A 302 -4.95 -15.70 20.40
CA HIS A 302 -6.14 -15.58 21.26
C HIS A 302 -7.42 -15.84 20.48
N ASP A 303 -7.52 -15.25 19.29
CA ASP A 303 -8.71 -15.33 18.45
C ASP A 303 -8.38 -16.14 17.19
N SER A 304 -9.30 -16.95 16.69
CA SER A 304 -9.13 -17.70 15.46
C SER A 304 -9.11 -16.77 14.25
N LEU A 305 -8.01 -16.75 13.50
CA LEU A 305 -7.91 -15.98 12.26
C LEU A 305 -8.98 -16.41 11.24
N ALA A 306 -9.32 -17.70 11.18
CA ALA A 306 -10.37 -18.19 10.30
C ALA A 306 -11.74 -17.62 10.65
N ASP A 307 -12.06 -17.56 11.94
CA ASP A 307 -13.33 -16.98 12.42
C ASP A 307 -13.38 -15.47 12.19
N ILE A 308 -12.31 -14.72 12.53
CA ILE A 308 -12.19 -13.30 12.21
C ILE A 308 -12.40 -13.05 10.72
N TRP A 309 -11.73 -13.85 9.87
CA TRP A 309 -11.80 -13.68 8.42
C TRP A 309 -13.20 -13.90 7.86
N GLN A 310 -13.94 -14.86 8.37
CA GLN A 310 -15.28 -15.20 7.90
C GLN A 310 -16.37 -14.33 8.55
N ASN A 311 -16.28 -14.09 9.83
CA ASN A 311 -17.41 -13.66 10.64
C ASN A 311 -17.26 -12.25 11.23
N SER A 312 -16.08 -11.62 11.20
CA SER A 312 -15.92 -10.27 11.76
C SER A 312 -16.89 -9.26 11.14
N PRO A 313 -17.77 -8.62 11.93
CA PRO A 313 -18.70 -7.61 11.44
C PRO A 313 -17.99 -6.42 10.76
N ALA A 314 -16.87 -5.96 11.33
CA ALA A 314 -16.10 -4.85 10.81
C ALA A 314 -15.47 -5.20 9.44
N LEU A 315 -14.93 -6.41 9.29
CA LEU A 315 -14.35 -6.86 8.02
C LEU A 315 -15.45 -7.08 6.97
N ASN A 316 -16.60 -7.61 7.38
CA ASN A 316 -17.76 -7.77 6.51
C ASN A 316 -18.36 -6.41 6.09
N GLY A 317 -18.36 -5.41 6.98
CA GLY A 317 -18.70 -4.03 6.63
C GLY A 317 -17.84 -3.49 5.51
N LEU A 318 -16.51 -3.65 5.60
CA LEU A 318 -15.60 -3.25 4.53
C LEU A 318 -15.84 -4.02 3.22
N ARG A 319 -16.23 -5.28 3.27
CA ARG A 319 -16.63 -6.07 2.11
C ARG A 319 -17.92 -5.57 1.47
N HIS A 320 -18.85 -5.09 2.27
CA HIS A 320 -20.13 -4.57 1.77
C HIS A 320 -20.03 -3.18 1.13
N ARG A 321 -18.91 -2.48 1.21
CA ARG A 321 -18.75 -1.16 0.61
C ARG A 321 -19.16 -1.12 -0.87
N TYR A 322 -18.90 -2.16 -1.64
CA TYR A 322 -19.28 -2.21 -3.05
C TYR A 322 -20.81 -2.26 -3.31
N THR A 323 -21.63 -2.40 -2.26
CA THR A 323 -23.09 -2.24 -2.36
C THR A 323 -23.54 -0.78 -2.23
N ILE A 324 -22.67 0.10 -1.73
CA ILE A 324 -22.99 1.51 -1.46
C ILE A 324 -22.80 2.31 -2.75
N PRO A 325 -23.88 2.89 -3.32
CA PRO A 325 -23.80 3.66 -4.55
C PRO A 325 -23.17 5.03 -4.30
N LEU A 326 -22.31 5.47 -5.19
CA LEU A 326 -21.70 6.82 -5.13
C LEU A 326 -22.73 7.93 -5.28
N SER A 327 -23.83 7.68 -5.98
CA SER A 327 -24.94 8.64 -6.14
C SER A 327 -25.66 8.98 -4.83
N GLY A 328 -25.47 8.20 -3.77
CA GLY A 328 -26.00 8.49 -2.44
C GLY A 328 -25.20 9.52 -1.62
N PHE A 329 -24.05 9.97 -2.13
CA PHE A 329 -23.23 10.96 -1.45
C PHE A 329 -23.43 12.36 -2.04
N GLU A 330 -23.71 13.34 -1.19
CA GLU A 330 -23.74 14.75 -1.60
C GLU A 330 -22.43 15.17 -2.28
N PHE A 331 -21.31 14.70 -1.74
CA PHE A 331 -19.96 14.87 -2.32
C PHE A 331 -19.89 14.43 -3.79
N CYS A 332 -20.69 13.45 -4.23
CA CYS A 332 -20.73 12.95 -5.60
C CYS A 332 -21.93 13.48 -6.43
N ALA A 333 -22.79 14.34 -5.86
CA ALA A 333 -23.96 14.85 -6.54
C ALA A 333 -23.61 15.46 -7.91
N ALA A 334 -24.39 15.13 -8.95
CA ALA A 334 -24.20 15.59 -10.32
C ALA A 334 -22.79 15.34 -10.92
N CYS A 335 -22.00 14.42 -10.37
CA CYS A 335 -20.68 14.12 -10.90
C CYS A 335 -20.76 13.25 -12.17
N PRO A 336 -20.24 13.71 -13.33
CA PRO A 336 -20.31 12.95 -14.59
C PRO A 336 -19.44 11.69 -14.60
N TYR A 337 -18.53 11.57 -13.64
CA TYR A 337 -17.60 10.45 -13.55
C TYR A 337 -18.11 9.28 -12.70
N ILE A 338 -19.29 9.38 -12.07
CA ILE A 338 -19.85 8.30 -11.25
C ILE A 338 -19.79 6.92 -11.93
N PRO A 339 -20.20 6.76 -13.21
CA PRO A 339 -20.18 5.45 -13.86
C PRO A 339 -18.79 4.80 -13.96
N TYR A 340 -17.74 5.61 -13.86
CA TYR A 340 -16.34 5.21 -14.03
C TYR A 340 -15.53 5.26 -12.73
N CYS A 341 -16.12 5.80 -11.66
CA CYS A 341 -15.46 6.01 -10.37
C CYS A 341 -15.77 4.89 -9.38
N THR A 342 -14.83 4.57 -8.50
CA THR A 342 -14.95 3.53 -7.47
C THR A 342 -14.89 4.08 -6.04
N GLY A 343 -14.84 5.41 -5.86
CA GLY A 343 -14.71 6.04 -4.55
C GLY A 343 -13.37 5.79 -3.83
N ASN A 344 -12.50 4.97 -4.40
CA ASN A 344 -11.13 4.69 -3.96
C ASN A 344 -10.97 4.05 -2.56
N CYS A 345 -9.79 4.23 -1.94
CA CYS A 345 -9.35 3.52 -0.76
C CYS A 345 -10.12 3.93 0.52
N PRO A 346 -10.67 2.98 1.29
CA PRO A 346 -11.32 3.28 2.57
C PRO A 346 -10.37 3.88 3.61
N GLY A 347 -9.08 3.51 3.60
CA GLY A 347 -8.09 4.08 4.49
C GLY A 347 -7.83 5.55 4.21
N LEU A 348 -7.71 5.95 2.94
CA LEU A 348 -7.59 7.36 2.55
C LEU A 348 -8.88 8.15 2.85
N ALA A 349 -10.05 7.54 2.60
CA ALA A 349 -11.33 8.15 2.95
C ALA A 349 -11.40 8.44 4.46
N TYR A 350 -11.08 7.44 5.28
CA TYR A 350 -11.07 7.59 6.75
C TYR A 350 -10.12 8.69 7.23
N THR A 351 -8.92 8.74 6.68
CA THR A 351 -7.90 9.72 7.04
C THR A 351 -8.37 11.17 6.89
N LEU A 352 -9.19 11.45 5.86
CA LEU A 352 -9.64 12.81 5.54
C LEU A 352 -11.06 13.10 6.06
N THR A 353 -11.91 12.09 6.20
CA THR A 353 -13.32 12.27 6.55
C THR A 353 -13.75 11.65 7.88
N GLY A 354 -12.88 10.84 8.49
CA GLY A 354 -13.23 10.03 9.66
C GLY A 354 -14.16 8.85 9.36
N LYS A 355 -14.50 8.60 8.08
CA LYS A 355 -15.47 7.56 7.66
C LYS A 355 -14.83 6.62 6.65
N VAL A 356 -14.89 5.31 6.91
CA VAL A 356 -14.45 4.29 5.95
C VAL A 356 -15.43 4.15 4.78
N ASP A 357 -16.72 4.40 5.00
CA ASP A 357 -17.79 4.31 4.00
C ASP A 357 -18.06 5.67 3.35
N HIS A 358 -17.01 6.28 2.82
CA HIS A 358 -17.06 7.55 2.10
C HIS A 358 -16.13 7.47 0.88
N PRO A 359 -16.43 8.18 -0.23
CA PRO A 359 -15.46 8.38 -1.31
C PRO A 359 -14.24 9.14 -0.80
N SER A 360 -13.03 8.77 -1.24
CA SER A 360 -11.82 9.50 -0.86
C SER A 360 -11.74 10.85 -1.59
N PRO A 361 -11.73 11.99 -0.86
CA PRO A 361 -11.65 13.30 -1.50
C PRO A 361 -10.34 13.53 -2.24
N ASP A 362 -9.24 12.99 -1.72
CA ASP A 362 -7.88 13.14 -2.28
C ASP A 362 -7.74 12.47 -3.66
N ALA A 363 -8.46 11.39 -3.92
CA ALA A 363 -8.44 10.68 -5.20
C ALA A 363 -9.64 11.03 -6.11
N CYS A 364 -10.20 12.23 -5.98
CA CYS A 364 -11.38 12.67 -6.73
C CYS A 364 -10.98 13.52 -7.94
N LEU A 365 -11.18 13.00 -9.17
CA LEU A 365 -10.94 13.74 -10.42
C LEU A 365 -11.71 15.06 -10.47
N ARG A 366 -13.01 15.06 -10.10
CA ARG A 366 -13.82 16.28 -10.11
C ARG A 366 -13.25 17.35 -9.19
N SER A 367 -12.82 16.97 -7.98
CA SER A 367 -12.20 17.92 -7.03
C SER A 367 -10.87 18.45 -7.54
N PHE A 368 -10.08 17.59 -8.18
CA PHE A 368 -8.82 18.00 -8.81
C PHE A 368 -9.04 19.04 -9.91
N LEU A 369 -9.99 18.79 -10.82
CA LEU A 369 -10.32 19.73 -11.91
C LEU A 369 -10.91 21.04 -11.38
N ALA A 370 -11.79 20.98 -10.38
CA ALA A 370 -12.37 22.17 -9.74
C ALA A 370 -11.31 23.03 -9.02
N GLY A 371 -10.23 22.42 -8.55
CA GLY A 371 -9.10 23.10 -7.93
C GLY A 371 -8.09 23.71 -8.91
N GLY A 372 -8.33 23.61 -10.23
CA GLY A 372 -7.45 24.15 -11.27
C GLY A 372 -6.56 23.12 -11.97
N GLY A 373 -6.67 21.83 -11.63
CA GLY A 373 -5.99 20.79 -12.37
C GLY A 373 -6.56 20.64 -13.80
N ALA A 374 -5.73 20.20 -14.73
CA ALA A 374 -6.14 19.97 -16.12
C ALA A 374 -6.33 18.46 -16.41
N SER A 375 -7.18 18.16 -17.39
CA SER A 375 -7.28 16.81 -17.95
C SER A 375 -5.95 16.41 -18.62
N LEU A 376 -5.54 15.17 -18.43
CA LEU A 376 -4.26 14.61 -18.88
C LEU A 376 -4.37 13.98 -20.27
#